data_3e3d0ac67a76c57c2401a280bfae9df4
#
_entry.id   3e3d0ac67a76c57c2401a280bfae9df4
#
_cell.length_a   1.000
_cell.length_b   1.000
_cell.length_c   1.000
_cell.angle_alpha   90.00
_cell.angle_beta   90.00
_cell.angle_gamma   90.00
#
_symmetry.space_group_name_H-M   'P 1'
#
loop_
_entity.id
_entity.type
_entity.pdbx_description
1 polymer ?
#
loop_
_entity_poly.entity_id
_entity_poly.type
_entity_poly.pdbx_seq_one_letter_code
_entity_poly.pdbx_strand_id
1 'polypeptide(L)'
;MAHYEQLHDWKVTPREAVELQKSLRERVRLVPLAKKVRTIAGADISFNKFETTVYAGLVVLRLPSLEVVEEVGVVSETKFPYVPGLLSFRETPSVLEAWAKLKAEPDAVMFDGQGIAHPRRVGIASHVGLLIDRPTLGCAKSVLVGKYEEPDRERGSWTELIDKGEVVGAAVRTKKDVQPIYVSPGHLIDLQGAIELTLACNGGYRQPEPTRRAHLLVNALRRGERPATEDENPRLF
;
A
#
# COMPACT_ATOMS: atom_id res chain seq x y z
N MET A 1 -3.65 -19.31 -6.82
CA MET A 1 -3.40 -18.64 -5.53
C MET A 1 -2.14 -17.83 -5.67
N ALA A 2 -2.18 -16.56 -5.35
CA ALA A 2 -1.01 -15.70 -5.42
C ALA A 2 0.05 -16.16 -4.42
N HIS A 3 1.29 -16.27 -4.87
CA HIS A 3 2.42 -16.79 -4.09
C HIS A 3 3.19 -15.64 -3.43
N TYR A 4 3.81 -15.91 -2.28
CA TYR A 4 4.79 -15.03 -1.66
C TYR A 4 5.94 -15.84 -1.03
N GLU A 5 7.10 -15.22 -0.90
CA GLU A 5 8.30 -15.81 -0.26
C GLU A 5 8.37 -15.40 1.20
N GLN A 6 8.62 -16.33 2.10
CA GLN A 6 8.88 -16.02 3.51
C GLN A 6 10.36 -15.67 3.69
N LEU A 7 10.67 -14.40 3.88
CA LEU A 7 12.04 -13.90 4.00
C LEU A 7 12.58 -13.91 5.44
N HIS A 8 11.70 -14.02 6.42
CA HIS A 8 12.02 -14.04 7.85
C HIS A 8 10.84 -14.55 8.67
N ASP A 9 11.09 -14.87 9.95
CA ASP A 9 10.03 -15.18 10.90
C ASP A 9 9.24 -13.93 11.31
N TRP A 10 7.96 -14.11 11.59
CA TRP A 10 7.09 -13.06 12.13
C TRP A 10 7.13 -12.98 13.67
N LYS A 11 7.61 -14.04 14.33
CA LYS A 11 7.76 -14.06 15.78
C LYS A 11 9.10 -13.45 16.17
N VAL A 12 9.15 -12.13 16.15
CA VAL A 12 10.36 -11.34 16.44
C VAL A 12 10.06 -10.25 17.46
N THR A 13 11.08 -9.86 18.21
CA THR A 13 11.03 -8.69 19.09
C THR A 13 11.14 -7.39 18.28
N PRO A 14 10.72 -6.23 18.84
CA PRO A 14 10.93 -4.94 18.16
C PRO A 14 12.40 -4.64 17.80
N ARG A 15 13.36 -5.11 18.60
CA ARG A 15 14.79 -4.95 18.31
C ARG A 15 15.21 -5.78 17.09
N GLU A 16 14.81 -7.02 17.03
CA GLU A 16 15.07 -7.90 15.87
C GLU A 16 14.37 -7.38 14.62
N ALA A 17 13.16 -6.87 14.74
CA ALA A 17 12.42 -6.23 13.63
C ALA A 17 13.16 -5.02 13.06
N VAL A 18 13.82 -4.20 13.89
CA VAL A 18 14.68 -3.10 13.43
C VAL A 18 15.86 -3.61 12.61
N GLU A 19 16.55 -4.65 13.08
CA GLU A 19 17.70 -5.22 12.35
C GLU A 19 17.23 -5.89 11.04
N LEU A 20 16.09 -6.57 11.04
CA LEU A 20 15.48 -7.11 9.83
C LEU A 20 15.16 -6.00 8.81
N GLN A 21 14.58 -4.88 9.23
CA GLN A 21 14.35 -3.77 8.30
C GLN A 21 15.64 -3.23 7.68
N LYS A 22 16.74 -3.16 8.47
CA LYS A 22 18.04 -2.73 7.93
C LYS A 22 18.56 -3.68 6.86
N SER A 23 18.46 -5.00 7.09
CA SER A 23 18.90 -6.00 6.10
C SER A 23 17.98 -6.04 4.88
N LEU A 24 16.67 -5.92 5.05
CA LEU A 24 15.70 -5.89 3.96
C LEU A 24 15.86 -4.65 3.07
N ARG A 25 16.31 -3.52 3.61
CA ARG A 25 16.61 -2.31 2.84
C ARG A 25 17.51 -2.59 1.63
N GLU A 26 18.56 -3.38 1.83
CA GLU A 26 19.56 -3.70 0.80
C GLU A 26 18.96 -4.51 -0.38
N ARG A 27 17.80 -5.14 -0.15
CA ARG A 27 17.09 -5.93 -1.17
C ARG A 27 16.04 -5.12 -1.94
N VAL A 28 15.70 -3.92 -1.47
CA VAL A 28 14.75 -3.04 -2.16
C VAL A 28 15.35 -2.56 -3.47
N ARG A 29 14.63 -2.78 -4.56
CA ARG A 29 15.04 -2.37 -5.90
C ARG A 29 14.11 -1.27 -6.39
N LEU A 30 14.68 -0.10 -6.68
CA LEU A 30 13.98 1.03 -7.26
C LEU A 30 14.36 1.10 -8.74
N VAL A 31 13.51 0.59 -9.58
CA VAL A 31 13.75 0.47 -11.03
C VAL A 31 12.49 0.87 -11.80
N PRO A 32 12.60 1.39 -13.01
CA PRO A 32 11.43 1.63 -13.85
C PRO A 32 10.58 0.38 -14.01
N LEU A 33 9.26 0.54 -14.15
CA LEU A 33 8.34 -0.56 -14.38
C LEU A 33 8.75 -1.37 -15.63
N ALA A 34 8.95 -2.68 -15.45
CA ALA A 34 9.38 -3.56 -16.54
C ALA A 34 8.27 -3.77 -17.62
N LYS A 35 7.02 -3.54 -17.26
CA LYS A 35 5.85 -3.69 -18.16
C LYS A 35 4.75 -2.71 -17.79
N LYS A 36 3.84 -2.47 -18.74
CA LYS A 36 2.61 -1.70 -18.49
C LYS A 36 1.74 -2.41 -17.45
N VAL A 37 1.34 -1.70 -16.41
CA VAL A 37 0.40 -2.17 -15.39
C VAL A 37 -1.01 -2.17 -15.98
N ARG A 38 -1.67 -3.32 -15.98
CA ARG A 38 -3.06 -3.52 -16.45
C ARG A 38 -4.02 -3.71 -15.28
N THR A 39 -3.51 -4.29 -14.20
CA THR A 39 -4.26 -4.52 -12.96
C THR A 39 -3.45 -4.05 -11.77
N ILE A 40 -4.12 -3.41 -10.82
CA ILE A 40 -3.49 -2.93 -9.59
C ILE A 40 -4.34 -3.31 -8.38
N ALA A 41 -3.73 -3.86 -7.35
CA ALA A 41 -4.39 -4.03 -6.07
C ALA A 41 -4.18 -2.79 -5.19
N GLY A 42 -5.25 -2.34 -4.54
CA GLY A 42 -5.15 -1.48 -3.36
C GLY A 42 -5.12 -2.33 -2.10
N ALA A 43 -4.28 -1.96 -1.15
CA ALA A 43 -4.19 -2.61 0.15
C ALA A 43 -4.39 -1.59 1.26
N ASP A 44 -5.23 -1.93 2.22
CA ASP A 44 -5.38 -1.18 3.47
C ASP A 44 -5.54 -2.13 4.65
N ILE A 45 -5.17 -1.65 5.82
CA ILE A 45 -5.24 -2.39 7.07
C ILE A 45 -5.88 -1.49 8.13
N SER A 46 -6.83 -2.04 8.86
CA SER A 46 -7.50 -1.36 9.97
C SER A 46 -7.41 -2.19 11.23
N PHE A 47 -7.28 -1.53 12.36
CA PHE A 47 -7.32 -2.14 13.68
C PHE A 47 -7.76 -1.10 14.72
N ASN A 48 -8.33 -1.55 15.82
CA ASN A 48 -8.56 -0.69 16.97
C ASN A 48 -7.28 -0.62 17.82
N LYS A 49 -6.96 0.59 18.29
CA LYS A 49 -5.81 0.78 19.18
C LYS A 49 -6.01 -0.06 20.44
N PHE A 50 -5.05 -0.84 20.80
CA PHE A 50 -5.05 -1.78 21.95
C PHE A 50 -5.75 -3.15 21.72
N GLU A 51 -6.32 -3.43 20.53
CA GLU A 51 -6.83 -4.74 20.17
C GLU A 51 -5.81 -5.55 19.36
N THR A 52 -5.93 -6.86 19.42
CA THR A 52 -5.12 -7.79 18.61
C THR A 52 -5.72 -8.02 17.24
N THR A 53 -7.02 -7.75 17.08
CA THR A 53 -7.73 -7.95 15.82
C THR A 53 -7.27 -6.97 14.75
N VAL A 54 -6.96 -7.50 13.57
CA VAL A 54 -6.53 -6.76 12.39
C VAL A 54 -7.44 -7.11 11.22
N TYR A 55 -7.87 -6.10 10.50
CA TYR A 55 -8.70 -6.22 9.30
C TYR A 55 -7.85 -5.83 8.10
N ALA A 56 -7.55 -6.75 7.20
CA ALA A 56 -6.81 -6.48 5.97
C ALA A 56 -7.72 -6.62 4.75
N GLY A 57 -7.60 -5.70 3.81
CA GLY A 57 -8.38 -5.69 2.57
C GLY A 57 -7.51 -5.46 1.35
N LEU A 58 -7.75 -6.26 0.32
CA LEU A 58 -7.19 -6.10 -1.02
C LEU A 58 -8.32 -5.92 -2.02
N VAL A 59 -8.24 -4.88 -2.86
CA VAL A 59 -9.18 -4.64 -3.95
C VAL A 59 -8.40 -4.52 -5.24
N VAL A 60 -8.60 -5.46 -6.16
CA VAL A 60 -7.94 -5.48 -7.47
C VAL A 60 -8.79 -4.71 -8.47
N LEU A 61 -8.18 -3.73 -9.14
CA LEU A 61 -8.81 -2.89 -10.16
C LEU A 61 -8.14 -3.10 -11.52
N ARG A 62 -8.93 -2.98 -12.58
CA ARG A 62 -8.48 -2.94 -13.97
C ARG A 62 -8.16 -1.51 -14.39
N LEU A 63 -7.04 -1.30 -15.06
CA LEU A 63 -6.66 -0.01 -15.62
C LEU A 63 -6.95 0.04 -17.13
N PRO A 64 -7.41 1.17 -17.67
CA PRO A 64 -7.65 2.46 -17.01
C PRO A 64 -9.07 2.61 -16.44
N SER A 65 -9.96 1.61 -16.57
CA SER A 65 -11.39 1.73 -16.25
C SER A 65 -11.67 1.88 -14.74
N LEU A 66 -10.75 1.46 -13.89
CA LEU A 66 -10.89 1.39 -12.43
C LEU A 66 -12.05 0.49 -11.95
N GLU A 67 -12.47 -0.44 -12.82
CA GLU A 67 -13.45 -1.47 -12.48
C GLU A 67 -12.86 -2.46 -11.49
N VAL A 68 -13.66 -2.88 -10.51
CA VAL A 68 -13.28 -3.92 -9.54
C VAL A 68 -13.24 -5.27 -10.25
N VAL A 69 -12.12 -5.96 -10.12
CA VAL A 69 -11.89 -7.31 -10.63
C VAL A 69 -12.11 -8.33 -9.52
N GLU A 70 -11.62 -8.03 -8.31
CA GLU A 70 -11.71 -8.92 -7.15
C GLU A 70 -11.55 -8.12 -5.86
N GLU A 71 -12.25 -8.55 -4.81
CA GLU A 71 -12.10 -8.03 -3.45
C GLU A 71 -11.85 -9.19 -2.49
N VAL A 72 -10.85 -9.04 -1.63
CA VAL A 72 -10.53 -10.02 -0.58
C VAL A 72 -10.38 -9.31 0.74
N GLY A 73 -11.15 -9.72 1.73
CA GLY A 73 -11.07 -9.26 3.09
C GLY A 73 -10.68 -10.38 4.06
N VAL A 74 -9.87 -10.06 5.05
CA VAL A 74 -9.41 -10.97 6.09
C VAL A 74 -9.55 -10.30 7.45
N VAL A 75 -10.01 -11.08 8.41
CA VAL A 75 -9.99 -10.73 9.84
C VAL A 75 -9.08 -11.72 10.53
N SER A 76 -8.01 -11.22 11.14
CA SER A 76 -7.01 -12.05 11.79
C SER A 76 -6.50 -11.39 13.08
N GLU A 77 -5.63 -12.09 13.80
CA GLU A 77 -5.02 -11.57 15.02
C GLU A 77 -3.53 -11.33 14.84
N THR A 78 -3.03 -10.26 15.45
CA THR A 78 -1.61 -9.96 15.51
C THR A 78 -1.11 -10.00 16.94
N LYS A 79 0.10 -10.53 17.10
CA LYS A 79 0.82 -10.54 18.40
C LYS A 79 1.89 -9.47 18.47
N PHE A 80 2.24 -8.85 17.33
CA PHE A 80 3.27 -7.83 17.31
C PHE A 80 2.71 -6.50 17.90
N PRO A 81 3.43 -5.86 18.83
CA PRO A 81 2.95 -4.64 19.47
C PRO A 81 2.86 -3.46 18.47
N TYR A 82 2.03 -2.48 18.78
CA TYR A 82 2.02 -1.22 18.05
C TYR A 82 3.28 -0.41 18.37
N VAL A 83 4.23 -0.39 17.43
CA VAL A 83 5.48 0.37 17.55
C VAL A 83 5.64 1.24 16.30
N PRO A 84 5.69 2.59 16.44
CA PRO A 84 5.92 3.48 15.29
C PRO A 84 7.17 3.09 14.50
N GLY A 85 7.04 3.02 13.16
CA GLY A 85 8.10 2.57 12.26
C GLY A 85 8.32 1.05 12.21
N LEU A 86 7.51 0.25 12.91
CA LEU A 86 7.51 -1.23 12.83
C LEU A 86 6.12 -1.79 12.49
N LEU A 87 5.20 -0.95 12.03
CA LEU A 87 3.83 -1.37 11.74
C LEU A 87 3.75 -2.46 10.69
N SER A 88 4.69 -2.52 9.76
CA SER A 88 4.74 -3.59 8.76
C SER A 88 4.83 -4.99 9.39
N PHE A 89 5.49 -5.16 10.54
CA PHE A 89 5.54 -6.46 11.25
C PHE A 89 4.21 -6.83 11.91
N ARG A 90 3.41 -5.83 12.23
CA ARG A 90 2.08 -6.01 12.80
C ARG A 90 1.04 -6.34 11.73
N GLU A 91 1.16 -5.72 10.56
CA GLU A 91 0.13 -5.64 9.53
C GLU A 91 0.34 -6.62 8.38
N THR A 92 1.60 -6.85 7.98
CA THR A 92 1.94 -7.67 6.81
C THR A 92 1.42 -9.11 6.89
N PRO A 93 1.43 -9.84 8.03
CA PRO A 93 0.88 -11.19 8.08
C PRO A 93 -0.56 -11.28 7.57
N SER A 94 -1.42 -10.32 7.96
CA SER A 94 -2.83 -10.25 7.51
C SER A 94 -2.94 -9.89 6.04
N VAL A 95 -2.07 -9.02 5.52
CA VAL A 95 -2.00 -8.70 4.09
C VAL A 95 -1.62 -9.93 3.28
N LEU A 96 -0.63 -10.70 3.73
CA LEU A 96 -0.20 -11.93 3.05
C LEU A 96 -1.29 -13.03 3.08
N GLU A 97 -2.06 -13.09 4.16
CA GLU A 97 -3.22 -13.97 4.22
C GLU A 97 -4.29 -13.58 3.19
N ALA A 98 -4.56 -12.27 3.04
CA ALA A 98 -5.47 -11.77 2.00
C ALA A 98 -4.88 -12.00 0.59
N TRP A 99 -3.58 -11.76 0.41
CA TRP A 99 -2.86 -12.00 -0.84
C TRP A 99 -2.97 -13.46 -1.31
N ALA A 100 -2.77 -14.41 -0.41
CA ALA A 100 -2.86 -15.84 -0.72
C ALA A 100 -4.27 -16.29 -1.16
N LYS A 101 -5.32 -15.52 -0.80
CA LYS A 101 -6.71 -15.79 -1.20
C LYS A 101 -7.07 -15.20 -2.56
N LEU A 102 -6.25 -14.29 -3.11
CA LEU A 102 -6.49 -13.73 -4.44
C LEU A 102 -6.43 -14.81 -5.52
N LYS A 103 -7.41 -14.78 -6.43
CA LYS A 103 -7.42 -15.54 -7.68
C LYS A 103 -6.73 -14.76 -8.80
N ALA A 104 -6.95 -13.43 -8.82
CA ALA A 104 -6.25 -12.53 -9.71
C ALA A 104 -4.80 -12.32 -9.25
N GLU A 105 -3.88 -12.16 -10.21
CA GLU A 105 -2.49 -11.76 -9.96
C GLU A 105 -2.30 -10.31 -10.43
N PRO A 106 -2.42 -9.31 -9.53
CA PRO A 106 -2.25 -7.93 -9.94
C PRO A 106 -0.81 -7.63 -10.34
N ASP A 107 -0.65 -6.75 -11.35
CA ASP A 107 0.66 -6.34 -11.85
C ASP A 107 1.43 -5.45 -10.85
N ALA A 108 0.71 -4.73 -9.98
CA ALA A 108 1.26 -3.86 -8.95
C ALA A 108 0.36 -3.79 -7.72
N VAL A 109 0.89 -3.32 -6.58
CA VAL A 109 0.12 -3.10 -5.35
C VAL A 109 0.38 -1.71 -4.78
N MET A 110 -0.70 -0.99 -4.45
CA MET A 110 -0.68 0.32 -3.82
C MET A 110 -1.17 0.22 -2.38
N PHE A 111 -0.37 0.68 -1.44
CA PHE A 111 -0.67 0.62 0.00
C PHE A 111 -1.11 1.99 0.54
N ASP A 112 -2.12 2.01 1.42
CA ASP A 112 -2.37 3.18 2.28
C ASP A 112 -1.31 3.21 3.38
N GLY A 113 -0.11 3.70 3.03
CA GLY A 113 1.06 3.69 3.89
C GLY A 113 2.32 4.09 3.14
N GLN A 114 3.47 3.82 3.73
CA GLN A 114 4.76 4.23 3.21
C GLN A 114 5.50 3.10 2.48
N GLY A 115 6.25 3.48 1.42
CA GLY A 115 7.32 2.69 0.84
C GLY A 115 8.67 3.04 1.49
N ILE A 116 9.61 3.57 0.71
CA ILE A 116 10.92 4.00 1.23
C ILE A 116 10.86 5.32 2.01
N ALA A 117 9.75 6.07 1.99
CA ALA A 117 9.55 7.26 2.85
C ALA A 117 9.37 6.86 4.32
N HIS A 118 10.35 6.16 4.86
CA HIS A 118 10.34 5.51 6.16
C HIS A 118 11.70 5.70 6.86
N PRO A 119 11.79 5.76 8.21
CA PRO A 119 13.06 6.01 8.91
C PRO A 119 14.19 5.04 8.53
N ARG A 120 13.86 3.79 8.19
CA ARG A 120 14.78 2.74 7.75
C ARG A 120 14.60 2.33 6.29
N ARG A 121 13.88 3.15 5.49
CA ARG A 121 13.61 2.92 4.06
C ARG A 121 12.82 1.63 3.74
N VAL A 122 12.17 1.05 4.76
CA VAL A 122 11.33 -0.15 4.62
C VAL A 122 10.01 0.07 5.35
N GLY A 123 9.08 0.76 4.69
CA GLY A 123 7.69 0.83 5.09
C GLY A 123 6.91 -0.40 4.63
N ILE A 124 5.60 -0.41 4.82
CA ILE A 124 4.77 -1.58 4.49
C ILE A 124 4.83 -1.93 3.00
N ALA A 125 4.79 -0.93 2.10
CA ALA A 125 4.85 -1.19 0.67
C ALA A 125 6.19 -1.81 0.25
N SER A 126 7.33 -1.37 0.82
CA SER A 126 8.64 -1.99 0.56
C SER A 126 8.72 -3.40 1.13
N HIS A 127 8.26 -3.59 2.36
CA HIS A 127 8.31 -4.89 3.04
C HIS A 127 7.48 -5.93 2.30
N VAL A 128 6.20 -5.64 2.03
CA VAL A 128 5.32 -6.57 1.30
C VAL A 128 5.83 -6.78 -0.13
N GLY A 129 6.30 -5.71 -0.81
CA GLY A 129 6.84 -5.81 -2.16
C GLY A 129 7.98 -6.83 -2.29
N LEU A 130 8.87 -6.89 -1.30
CA LEU A 130 9.93 -7.90 -1.23
C LEU A 130 9.39 -9.33 -1.09
N LEU A 131 8.31 -9.50 -0.30
CA LEU A 131 7.72 -10.82 -0.03
C LEU A 131 6.93 -11.38 -1.22
N ILE A 132 6.23 -10.50 -1.95
CA ILE A 132 5.39 -10.91 -3.09
C ILE A 132 6.10 -10.80 -4.45
N ASP A 133 7.32 -10.24 -4.49
CA ASP A 133 8.11 -9.97 -5.69
C ASP A 133 7.30 -9.27 -6.80
N ARG A 134 6.66 -8.16 -6.45
CA ARG A 134 5.83 -7.32 -7.35
C ARG A 134 6.14 -5.85 -7.18
N PRO A 135 5.91 -5.02 -8.21
CA PRO A 135 5.92 -3.57 -8.07
C PRO A 135 4.97 -3.11 -6.98
N THR A 136 5.50 -2.35 -6.01
CA THR A 136 4.70 -1.80 -4.91
C THR A 136 5.01 -0.35 -4.66
N LEU A 137 3.99 0.41 -4.26
CA LEU A 137 4.12 1.81 -3.86
C LEU A 137 3.24 2.13 -2.66
N GLY A 138 3.65 3.12 -1.90
CA GLY A 138 2.87 3.69 -0.81
C GLY A 138 2.23 5.01 -1.20
N CYS A 139 0.98 5.22 -0.80
CA CYS A 139 0.22 6.46 -0.95
C CYS A 139 -0.32 6.88 0.41
N ALA A 140 0.51 7.54 1.21
CA ALA A 140 0.17 7.92 2.57
C ALA A 140 -0.59 9.24 2.65
N LYS A 141 -1.46 9.38 3.65
CA LYS A 141 -2.25 10.61 3.92
C LYS A 141 -1.45 11.68 4.65
N SER A 142 -0.32 11.31 5.27
CA SER A 142 0.55 12.18 6.06
C SER A 142 2.01 11.81 5.88
N VAL A 143 2.89 12.78 6.08
CA VAL A 143 4.35 12.58 6.08
C VAL A 143 4.75 11.79 7.32
N LEU A 144 5.59 10.77 7.15
CA LEU A 144 6.24 10.04 8.25
C LEU A 144 7.68 10.54 8.46
N VAL A 145 8.40 10.79 7.37
CA VAL A 145 9.77 11.33 7.38
C VAL A 145 9.94 12.31 6.21
N GLY A 146 10.89 13.20 6.35
CA GLY A 146 11.27 14.14 5.31
C GLY A 146 10.51 15.45 5.33
N LYS A 147 10.87 16.30 4.38
CA LYS A 147 10.28 17.64 4.12
C LYS A 147 10.05 17.78 2.63
N TYR A 148 9.07 18.58 2.26
CA TYR A 148 8.75 18.89 0.87
C TYR A 148 8.38 20.38 0.75
N GLU A 149 8.48 20.91 -0.44
CA GLU A 149 7.86 22.19 -0.80
C GLU A 149 6.43 21.94 -1.28
N GLU A 150 5.52 22.86 -0.96
CA GLU A 150 4.11 22.70 -1.35
C GLU A 150 3.98 22.68 -2.88
N PRO A 151 3.45 21.61 -3.49
CA PRO A 151 3.24 21.56 -4.93
C PRO A 151 2.13 22.53 -5.36
N ASP A 152 2.18 22.97 -6.61
CA ASP A 152 1.14 23.83 -7.21
C ASP A 152 -0.27 23.24 -6.99
N ARG A 153 -1.28 24.11 -7.05
CA ARG A 153 -2.67 23.76 -6.76
C ARG A 153 -3.33 22.86 -7.80
N GLU A 154 -2.74 22.79 -9.00
CA GLU A 154 -3.29 22.01 -10.11
C GLU A 154 -3.08 20.51 -9.92
N ARG A 155 -4.04 19.71 -10.38
CA ARG A 155 -3.93 18.25 -10.39
C ARG A 155 -2.73 17.81 -11.24
N GLY A 156 -1.94 16.88 -10.71
CA GLY A 156 -0.73 16.35 -11.34
C GLY A 156 0.56 17.05 -10.92
N SER A 157 0.47 18.24 -10.27
CA SER A 157 1.65 18.89 -9.69
C SER A 157 2.23 18.07 -8.56
N TRP A 158 3.55 18.06 -8.44
CA TRP A 158 4.24 17.36 -7.36
C TRP A 158 5.60 18.00 -7.05
N THR A 159 6.08 17.73 -5.85
CA THR A 159 7.41 18.12 -5.37
C THR A 159 8.06 16.96 -4.64
N GLU A 160 9.38 16.95 -4.61
CA GLU A 160 10.15 15.89 -3.93
C GLU A 160 9.93 15.91 -2.42
N LEU A 161 9.82 14.72 -1.83
CA LEU A 161 9.91 14.51 -0.40
C LEU A 161 11.33 14.08 -0.06
N ILE A 162 12.07 14.94 0.64
CA ILE A 162 13.49 14.76 0.94
C ILE A 162 13.69 14.47 2.42
N ASP A 163 14.36 13.35 2.74
CA ASP A 163 14.78 13.00 4.10
C ASP A 163 16.28 12.73 4.16
N LYS A 164 17.02 13.51 4.97
CA LYS A 164 18.47 13.38 5.14
C LYS A 164 19.27 13.49 3.84
N GLY A 165 18.81 14.34 2.93
CA GLY A 165 19.46 14.55 1.63
C GLY A 165 19.12 13.50 0.56
N GLU A 166 18.27 12.52 0.87
CA GLU A 166 17.76 11.52 -0.08
C GLU A 166 16.34 11.86 -0.51
N VAL A 167 16.02 11.73 -1.80
CA VAL A 167 14.64 11.76 -2.30
C VAL A 167 13.98 10.42 -1.96
N VAL A 168 12.99 10.46 -1.07
CA VAL A 168 12.30 9.26 -0.57
C VAL A 168 10.85 9.12 -1.07
N GLY A 169 10.38 10.11 -1.78
CA GLY A 169 9.02 10.14 -2.32
C GLY A 169 8.68 11.50 -2.91
N ALA A 170 7.39 11.75 -3.06
CA ALA A 170 6.86 13.01 -3.54
C ALA A 170 5.55 13.38 -2.83
N ALA A 171 5.32 14.69 -2.66
CA ALA A 171 4.02 15.24 -2.36
C ALA A 171 3.27 15.47 -3.68
N VAL A 172 2.19 14.74 -3.93
CA VAL A 172 1.49 14.72 -5.23
C VAL A 172 0.08 15.28 -5.08
N ARG A 173 -0.26 16.27 -5.91
CA ARG A 173 -1.60 16.86 -5.98
C ARG A 173 -2.52 16.00 -6.87
N THR A 174 -3.27 15.11 -6.28
CA THR A 174 -4.19 14.21 -6.99
C THR A 174 -5.50 14.89 -7.37
N LYS A 175 -5.86 15.98 -6.70
CA LYS A 175 -7.05 16.79 -6.97
C LYS A 175 -6.72 18.26 -6.76
N LYS A 176 -7.25 19.12 -7.64
CA LYS A 176 -7.08 20.57 -7.57
C LYS A 176 -7.54 21.12 -6.22
N ASP A 177 -6.75 22.05 -5.66
CA ASP A 177 -7.02 22.76 -4.39
C ASP A 177 -7.22 21.86 -3.15
N VAL A 178 -6.81 20.57 -3.21
CA VAL A 178 -6.87 19.63 -2.08
C VAL A 178 -5.46 19.30 -1.61
N GLN A 179 -5.26 19.08 -0.33
CA GLN A 179 -3.95 18.69 0.21
C GLN A 179 -3.33 17.52 -0.56
N PRO A 180 -1.99 17.53 -0.82
CA PRO A 180 -1.33 16.46 -1.54
C PRO A 180 -1.40 15.14 -0.79
N ILE A 181 -1.21 14.04 -1.51
CA ILE A 181 -0.93 12.72 -0.96
C ILE A 181 0.57 12.48 -1.07
N TYR A 182 1.13 11.63 -0.19
CA TYR A 182 2.56 11.37 -0.14
C TYR A 182 2.86 10.02 -0.74
N VAL A 183 3.44 10.05 -1.94
CA VAL A 183 3.76 8.87 -2.75
C VAL A 183 5.21 8.48 -2.53
N SER A 184 5.46 7.22 -2.25
CA SER A 184 6.82 6.68 -2.16
C SER A 184 6.94 5.33 -2.84
N PRO A 185 8.04 5.05 -3.60
CA PRO A 185 8.28 3.72 -4.13
C PRO A 185 8.39 2.68 -3.01
N GLY A 186 7.92 1.47 -3.27
CA GLY A 186 8.09 0.33 -2.38
C GLY A 186 9.20 -0.59 -2.86
N HIS A 187 8.91 -1.38 -3.89
CA HIS A 187 9.81 -2.34 -4.53
C HIS A 187 9.47 -2.45 -6.03
N LEU A 188 10.47 -2.71 -6.90
CA LEU A 188 10.34 -2.89 -8.36
C LEU A 188 9.61 -1.75 -9.09
N ILE A 189 9.66 -0.55 -8.55
CA ILE A 189 9.16 0.68 -9.14
C ILE A 189 10.05 1.84 -8.72
N ASP A 190 10.29 2.82 -9.60
CA ASP A 190 10.95 4.07 -9.28
C ASP A 190 9.95 5.16 -8.86
N LEU A 191 10.44 6.32 -8.48
CA LEU A 191 9.57 7.42 -8.03
C LEU A 191 8.67 7.93 -9.16
N GLN A 192 9.20 8.06 -10.36
CA GLN A 192 8.43 8.54 -11.51
C GLN A 192 7.27 7.59 -11.83
N GLY A 193 7.55 6.29 -11.91
CA GLY A 193 6.53 5.25 -12.12
C GLY A 193 5.48 5.23 -11.00
N ALA A 194 5.89 5.44 -9.74
CA ALA A 194 4.96 5.51 -8.61
C ALA A 194 4.02 6.72 -8.70
N ILE A 195 4.53 7.91 -9.11
CA ILE A 195 3.72 9.11 -9.32
C ILE A 195 2.73 8.90 -10.48
N GLU A 196 3.22 8.44 -11.63
CA GLU A 196 2.38 8.19 -12.82
C GLU A 196 1.26 7.20 -12.53
N LEU A 197 1.59 6.08 -11.85
CA LEU A 197 0.61 5.07 -11.48
C LEU A 197 -0.42 5.61 -10.47
N THR A 198 0.01 6.44 -9.52
CA THR A 198 -0.88 7.12 -8.57
C THR A 198 -1.88 8.03 -9.29
N LEU A 199 -1.41 8.84 -10.26
CA LEU A 199 -2.25 9.74 -11.03
C LEU A 199 -3.19 8.99 -12.01
N ALA A 200 -2.73 7.88 -12.58
CA ALA A 200 -3.56 7.00 -13.43
C ALA A 200 -4.68 6.32 -12.65
N CYS A 201 -4.49 6.07 -11.36
CA CYS A 201 -5.48 5.46 -10.47
C CYS A 201 -6.42 6.47 -9.80
N ASN A 202 -6.41 7.74 -10.22
CA ASN A 202 -7.22 8.78 -9.58
C ASN A 202 -8.65 8.84 -10.13
N GLY A 203 -9.63 8.51 -9.29
CA GLY A 203 -11.07 8.59 -9.57
C GLY A 203 -11.73 9.92 -9.16
N GLY A 204 -10.96 11.03 -9.09
CA GLY A 204 -11.50 12.35 -8.72
C GLY A 204 -11.50 12.64 -7.20
N TYR A 205 -10.95 11.75 -6.40
CA TYR A 205 -10.75 11.94 -4.97
C TYR A 205 -9.29 12.30 -4.65
N ARG A 206 -9.03 12.77 -3.42
CA ARG A 206 -7.66 12.95 -2.92
C ARG A 206 -6.92 11.62 -2.89
N GLN A 207 -7.55 10.59 -2.38
CA GLN A 207 -7.00 9.24 -2.30
C GLN A 207 -7.22 8.50 -3.62
N PRO A 208 -6.20 7.83 -4.21
CA PRO A 208 -6.38 7.00 -5.40
C PRO A 208 -7.38 5.86 -5.16
N GLU A 209 -8.11 5.47 -6.21
CA GLU A 209 -9.17 4.46 -6.11
C GLU A 209 -8.74 3.14 -5.49
N PRO A 210 -7.54 2.57 -5.79
CA PRO A 210 -7.15 1.30 -5.18
C PRO A 210 -7.15 1.37 -3.65
N THR A 211 -6.43 2.33 -3.06
CA THR A 211 -6.37 2.47 -1.60
C THR A 211 -7.68 2.97 -1.00
N ARG A 212 -8.43 3.82 -1.71
CA ARG A 212 -9.75 4.28 -1.26
C ARG A 212 -10.74 3.12 -1.13
N ARG A 213 -10.79 2.23 -2.12
CA ARG A 213 -11.68 1.05 -2.07
C ARG A 213 -11.24 0.04 -1.01
N ALA A 214 -9.94 -0.23 -0.89
CA ALA A 214 -9.42 -1.07 0.17
C ALA A 214 -9.79 -0.51 1.57
N HIS A 215 -9.70 0.81 1.75
CA HIS A 215 -10.12 1.48 2.98
C HIS A 215 -11.61 1.30 3.28
N LEU A 216 -12.48 1.40 2.29
CA LEU A 216 -13.91 1.13 2.46
C LEU A 216 -14.16 -0.32 2.85
N LEU A 217 -13.48 -1.27 2.20
CA LEU A 217 -13.59 -2.70 2.48
C LEU A 217 -13.20 -3.03 3.94
N VAL A 218 -12.02 -2.57 4.41
CA VAL A 218 -11.60 -2.88 5.80
C VAL A 218 -12.49 -2.22 6.84
N ASN A 219 -13.06 -1.05 6.55
CA ASN A 219 -14.03 -0.42 7.44
C ASN A 219 -15.37 -1.15 7.48
N ALA A 220 -15.83 -1.71 6.36
CA ALA A 220 -17.01 -2.57 6.30
C ALA A 220 -16.78 -3.84 7.15
N LEU A 221 -15.64 -4.51 6.95
CA LEU A 221 -15.27 -5.69 7.77
C LEU A 221 -15.25 -5.37 9.27
N ARG A 222 -14.67 -4.21 9.65
CA ARG A 222 -14.61 -3.79 11.06
C ARG A 222 -15.99 -3.54 11.66
N ARG A 223 -17.00 -3.17 10.86
CA ARG A 223 -18.40 -3.04 11.30
C ARG A 223 -19.15 -4.37 11.28
N GLY A 224 -18.50 -5.48 10.90
CA GLY A 224 -19.14 -6.80 10.77
C GLY A 224 -19.95 -6.97 9.49
N GLU A 225 -19.81 -6.06 8.52
CA GLU A 225 -20.42 -6.16 7.20
C GLU A 225 -19.62 -7.17 6.36
N ARG A 226 -20.29 -8.07 5.64
CA ARG A 226 -19.61 -9.00 4.72
C ARG A 226 -19.21 -8.24 3.46
N PRO A 227 -18.01 -8.50 2.85
CA PRO A 227 -17.75 -8.09 1.48
C PRO A 227 -18.87 -8.66 0.59
N ALA A 228 -19.32 -7.89 -0.39
CA ALA A 228 -20.28 -8.38 -1.38
C ALA A 228 -19.68 -9.60 -2.09
N THR A 229 -20.29 -10.76 -1.96
CA THR A 229 -19.90 -11.95 -2.73
C THR A 229 -20.44 -11.82 -4.14
N GLU A 230 -19.78 -12.43 -5.14
CA GLU A 230 -20.19 -12.41 -6.56
C GLU A 230 -21.67 -12.82 -6.78
N ASP A 231 -22.27 -13.56 -5.84
CA ASP A 231 -23.67 -14.03 -5.91
C ASP A 231 -24.72 -12.95 -5.54
N GLU A 232 -24.32 -11.81 -4.97
CA GLU A 232 -25.24 -10.75 -4.51
C GLU A 232 -25.29 -9.52 -5.43
N ASN A 233 -24.58 -9.54 -6.56
CA ASN A 233 -24.66 -8.46 -7.57
C ASN A 233 -25.56 -8.93 -8.73
N PRO A 234 -26.89 -8.71 -8.69
CA PRO A 234 -27.75 -9.00 -9.82
C PRO A 234 -27.32 -8.09 -10.96
N ARG A 235 -26.84 -8.70 -12.06
CA ARG A 235 -26.58 -8.01 -13.32
C ARG A 235 -27.86 -7.25 -13.69
N LEU A 236 -27.85 -5.95 -13.50
CA LEU A 236 -28.83 -5.09 -14.13
C LEU A 236 -28.55 -5.11 -15.62
N PHE A 237 -29.41 -5.79 -16.36
CA PHE A 237 -29.49 -5.76 -17.81
C PHE A 237 -29.92 -4.40 -18.30
#